data_bc6b9468975bc88dfb2dcc30307704f0
#
_entry.id   bc6b9468975bc88dfb2dcc30307704f0
#
_cell.length_a   1.000
_cell.length_b   1.000
_cell.length_c   1.000
_cell.angle_alpha   90.00
_cell.angle_beta   90.00
_cell.angle_gamma   90.00
#
_symmetry.space_group_name_H-M   'P 1'
#
loop_
_entity.id
_entity.type
_entity.pdbx_description
1 polymer ?
#
loop_
_entity_poly.entity_id
_entity_poly.type
_entity_poly.pdbx_seq_one_letter_code
_entity_poly.pdbx_strand_id
1 'polypeptide(L)'
;MLEINQRVLREFADLFGEKSVNGRRVVVEELLEEAARALRDDVDRAVRARREWLEDRRPVREKGAFPRWDDVFVDADGNRRTFREIVQGLIDNFLGRDTPLRWGLNWNAPVPDDLHPLKNPGLEITGPWYPMSRAIHQINADVAAMMEDEEDASPAWFVPWGSGRAVAAVWEARRVVRRVLSGDVPDPYVEGGKEYRIRKPRGRWPTLIHRVPGIHILDFDVRVDGRPIPAIITSVVMYTVNNYDLLKGAGSGVYFYVPKTQTPAEALVVEKLLRLVEDRLGLRRGELKIAMLYEEAMAGRYLPVIFWIWRERLVKSNNGRWDYLGSLIEMWK
;
A
#
# COMPACT_ATOMS: atom_id res chain seq x y z
N MET A 1 15.47 6.23 18.70
CA MET A 1 16.66 6.17 17.80
C MET A 1 16.39 5.14 16.73
N LEU A 2 16.58 5.51 15.48
CA LEU A 2 16.48 4.62 14.33
C LEU A 2 17.71 3.72 14.24
N GLU A 3 17.48 2.44 14.01
CA GLU A 3 18.51 1.43 13.74
C GLU A 3 18.15 0.71 12.44
N ILE A 4 19.10 0.63 11.51
CA ILE A 4 18.93 -0.09 10.25
C ILE A 4 20.01 -1.17 10.18
N ASN A 5 19.65 -2.34 9.67
CA ASN A 5 20.58 -3.45 9.47
C ASN A 5 21.82 -2.95 8.69
N GLN A 6 23.01 -3.11 9.26
CA GLN A 6 24.26 -2.62 8.70
C GLN A 6 24.58 -3.21 7.32
N ARG A 7 24.12 -4.44 7.05
CA ARG A 7 24.24 -5.04 5.72
C ARG A 7 23.38 -4.31 4.71
N VAL A 8 22.13 -4.00 5.08
CA VAL A 8 21.20 -3.23 4.24
C VAL A 8 21.79 -1.86 3.90
N LEU A 9 22.28 -1.13 4.90
CA LEU A 9 22.89 0.19 4.67
C LEU A 9 24.12 0.12 3.72
N ARG A 10 24.94 -0.93 3.83
CA ARG A 10 26.10 -1.07 2.93
C ARG A 10 25.71 -1.47 1.51
N GLU A 11 24.83 -2.48 1.38
CA GLU A 11 24.50 -3.04 0.07
C GLU A 11 23.53 -2.18 -0.72
N PHE A 12 22.69 -1.39 -0.03
CA PHE A 12 21.59 -0.59 -0.61
C PHE A 12 21.70 0.89 -0.26
N ALA A 13 22.92 1.40 -0.05
CA ALA A 13 23.17 2.79 0.32
C ALA A 13 22.51 3.81 -0.65
N ASP A 14 22.36 3.44 -1.91
CA ASP A 14 21.71 4.25 -2.94
C ASP A 14 20.22 4.51 -2.71
N LEU A 15 19.57 3.72 -1.84
CA LEU A 15 18.17 3.90 -1.46
C LEU A 15 17.97 4.82 -0.26
N PHE A 16 19.03 5.15 0.48
CA PHE A 16 19.01 5.91 1.73
C PHE A 16 19.58 7.32 1.59
N GLY A 17 19.71 8.02 2.70
CA GLY A 17 20.28 9.35 2.79
C GLY A 17 19.36 10.45 2.29
N GLU A 18 19.96 11.57 1.96
CA GLU A 18 19.24 12.75 1.48
C GLU A 18 18.77 12.56 0.04
N LYS A 19 17.51 12.88 -0.22
CA LYS A 19 16.88 12.87 -1.54
C LYS A 19 16.20 14.22 -1.81
N SER A 20 16.07 14.55 -3.09
CA SER A 20 15.18 15.60 -3.54
C SER A 20 13.92 14.95 -4.10
N VAL A 21 12.76 15.28 -3.56
CA VAL A 21 11.46 14.76 -3.98
C VAL A 21 10.49 15.93 -4.11
N ASN A 22 9.85 16.08 -5.25
CA ASN A 22 8.95 17.20 -5.51
C ASN A 22 9.59 18.57 -5.18
N GLY A 23 10.90 18.72 -5.42
CA GLY A 23 11.67 19.93 -5.12
C GLY A 23 11.97 20.14 -3.63
N ARG A 24 11.64 19.22 -2.74
CA ARG A 24 11.96 19.27 -1.32
C ARG A 24 13.08 18.30 -0.95
N ARG A 25 13.95 18.75 -0.04
CA ARG A 25 14.97 17.89 0.57
C ARG A 25 14.37 17.07 1.68
N VAL A 26 14.59 15.76 1.67
CA VAL A 26 14.18 14.82 2.69
C VAL A 26 15.29 13.81 2.97
N VAL A 27 15.50 13.48 4.22
CA VAL A 27 16.37 12.40 4.65
C VAL A 27 15.50 11.18 4.91
N VAL A 28 15.77 10.09 4.19
CA VAL A 28 14.95 8.87 4.25
C VAL A 28 14.83 8.33 5.67
N GLU A 29 15.97 8.28 6.36
CA GLU A 29 16.07 7.76 7.72
C GLU A 29 15.24 8.58 8.72
N GLU A 30 15.27 9.90 8.59
CA GLU A 30 14.47 10.80 9.45
C GLU A 30 12.98 10.60 9.22
N LEU A 31 12.55 10.45 7.97
CA LEU A 31 11.16 10.22 7.64
C LEU A 31 10.67 8.86 8.14
N LEU A 32 11.51 7.82 8.06
CA LEU A 32 11.21 6.49 8.61
C LEU A 32 11.04 6.56 10.14
N GLU A 33 11.96 7.22 10.84
CA GLU A 33 11.89 7.36 12.30
C GLU A 33 10.65 8.16 12.72
N GLU A 34 10.37 9.27 12.05
CA GLU A 34 9.21 10.12 12.32
C GLU A 34 7.90 9.35 12.10
N ALA A 35 7.75 8.69 10.96
CA ALA A 35 6.55 7.91 10.65
C ALA A 35 6.34 6.78 11.67
N ALA A 36 7.40 6.04 12.01
CA ALA A 36 7.31 4.97 12.99
C ALA A 36 6.93 5.47 14.40
N ARG A 37 7.46 6.62 14.82
CA ARG A 37 7.11 7.22 16.12
C ARG A 37 5.69 7.77 16.13
N ALA A 38 5.32 8.53 15.11
CA ALA A 38 4.02 9.17 15.01
C ALA A 38 2.86 8.17 14.99
N LEU A 39 3.09 6.98 14.39
CA LEU A 39 2.04 5.98 14.21
C LEU A 39 2.09 4.83 15.22
N ARG A 40 3.07 4.81 16.12
CA ARG A 40 3.29 3.68 17.06
C ARG A 40 2.03 3.25 17.78
N ASP A 41 1.38 4.18 18.45
CA ASP A 41 0.19 3.88 19.26
C ASP A 41 -1.01 3.49 18.42
N ASP A 42 -1.16 4.08 17.22
CA ASP A 42 -2.22 3.74 16.29
C ASP A 42 -2.02 2.32 15.74
N VAL A 43 -0.78 1.95 15.39
CA VAL A 43 -0.41 0.60 14.95
C VAL A 43 -0.64 -0.41 16.06
N ASP A 44 -0.15 -0.15 17.27
CA ASP A 44 -0.32 -1.06 18.40
C ASP A 44 -1.81 -1.30 18.71
N ARG A 45 -2.66 -0.28 18.58
CA ARG A 45 -4.12 -0.41 18.72
C ARG A 45 -4.74 -1.24 17.57
N ALA A 46 -4.36 -0.94 16.33
CA ALA A 46 -4.91 -1.63 15.16
C ALA A 46 -4.53 -3.12 15.15
N VAL A 47 -3.27 -3.45 15.42
CA VAL A 47 -2.78 -4.84 15.50
C VAL A 47 -3.43 -5.59 16.66
N ARG A 48 -3.65 -4.92 17.81
CA ARG A 48 -4.37 -5.53 18.95
C ARG A 48 -5.82 -5.82 18.59
N ALA A 49 -6.54 -4.85 18.03
CA ALA A 49 -7.93 -5.04 17.59
C ALA A 49 -8.06 -6.17 16.56
N ARG A 50 -7.10 -6.27 15.64
CA ARG A 50 -7.02 -7.38 14.69
C ARG A 50 -6.83 -8.73 15.40
N ARG A 51 -5.95 -8.80 16.39
CA ARG A 51 -5.68 -10.03 17.16
C ARG A 51 -6.90 -10.45 17.96
N GLU A 52 -7.49 -9.55 18.72
CA GLU A 52 -8.71 -9.80 19.51
C GLU A 52 -9.84 -10.30 18.60
N TRP A 53 -9.96 -9.72 17.43
CA TRP A 53 -10.90 -10.13 16.41
C TRP A 53 -10.65 -11.54 15.87
N LEU A 54 -9.39 -11.92 15.65
CA LEU A 54 -9.03 -13.27 15.18
C LEU A 54 -9.22 -14.33 16.28
N GLU A 55 -9.06 -13.94 17.54
CA GLU A 55 -9.20 -14.82 18.70
C GLU A 55 -10.66 -15.04 19.11
N ASP A 56 -11.52 -14.03 19.02
CA ASP A 56 -12.94 -14.14 19.35
C ASP A 56 -13.86 -13.88 18.14
N ARG A 57 -14.07 -14.90 17.33
CA ARG A 57 -15.00 -14.87 16.18
C ARG A 57 -16.45 -15.19 16.54
N ARG A 58 -16.75 -15.56 17.79
CA ARG A 58 -18.09 -15.92 18.25
C ARG A 58 -19.13 -14.84 18.03
N PRO A 59 -18.85 -13.55 18.29
CA PRO A 59 -19.84 -12.51 18.04
C PRO A 59 -20.34 -12.45 16.60
N VAL A 60 -19.53 -12.86 15.64
CA VAL A 60 -19.90 -12.87 14.22
C VAL A 60 -20.83 -14.01 13.88
N ARG A 61 -20.58 -15.22 14.42
CA ARG A 61 -21.43 -16.39 14.20
C ARG A 61 -22.80 -16.22 14.86
N GLU A 62 -22.82 -15.64 16.06
CA GLU A 62 -24.03 -15.58 16.90
C GLU A 62 -24.88 -14.34 16.65
N LYS A 63 -24.32 -13.21 16.26
CA LYS A 63 -25.01 -11.91 16.26
C LYS A 63 -25.03 -11.18 14.91
N GLY A 64 -24.46 -11.77 13.84
CA GLY A 64 -24.38 -11.11 12.55
C GLY A 64 -23.72 -9.73 12.69
N ALA A 65 -22.47 -9.68 13.08
CA ALA A 65 -21.79 -8.52 13.65
C ALA A 65 -21.51 -7.37 12.66
N PHE A 66 -22.53 -6.92 11.95
CA PHE A 66 -22.47 -5.61 11.29
C PHE A 66 -22.51 -4.51 12.37
N PRO A 67 -21.87 -3.36 12.10
CA PRO A 67 -21.99 -2.19 12.95
C PRO A 67 -23.48 -1.83 13.13
N ARG A 68 -23.86 -1.36 14.31
CA ARG A 68 -25.19 -0.81 14.54
C ARG A 68 -25.31 0.53 13.81
N TRP A 69 -26.51 0.91 13.43
CA TRP A 69 -26.76 2.14 12.70
C TRP A 69 -26.31 3.41 13.45
N ASP A 70 -26.27 3.37 14.75
CA ASP A 70 -25.86 4.44 15.67
C ASP A 70 -24.42 4.32 16.16
N ASP A 71 -23.67 3.27 15.79
CA ASP A 71 -22.25 3.18 16.06
C ASP A 71 -21.50 4.34 15.39
N VAL A 72 -20.65 5.01 16.16
CA VAL A 72 -19.92 6.21 15.71
C VAL A 72 -18.49 5.83 15.31
N PHE A 73 -18.10 6.27 14.13
CA PHE A 73 -16.74 6.13 13.61
C PHE A 73 -16.09 7.50 13.49
N VAL A 74 -14.75 7.50 13.50
CA VAL A 74 -13.93 8.72 13.43
C VAL A 74 -12.96 8.58 12.27
N ASP A 75 -12.84 9.63 11.44
CA ASP A 75 -11.83 9.66 10.39
C ASP A 75 -10.48 10.27 10.87
N ALA A 76 -9.52 10.38 9.98
CA ALA A 76 -8.19 10.91 10.31
C ALA A 76 -8.17 12.43 10.61
N ASP A 77 -9.23 13.17 10.31
CA ASP A 77 -9.42 14.56 10.68
C ASP A 77 -10.16 14.74 12.03
N GLY A 78 -10.58 13.61 12.64
CA GLY A 78 -11.40 13.64 13.85
C GLY A 78 -12.89 13.86 13.59
N ASN A 79 -13.34 13.86 12.32
CA ASN A 79 -14.77 13.94 12.02
C ASN A 79 -15.48 12.69 12.51
N ARG A 80 -16.61 12.89 13.17
CA ARG A 80 -17.42 11.82 13.73
C ARG A 80 -18.70 11.61 12.89
N ARG A 81 -18.97 10.36 12.54
CA ARG A 81 -20.21 9.99 11.84
C ARG A 81 -20.73 8.65 12.34
N THR A 82 -22.06 8.54 12.40
CA THR A 82 -22.70 7.25 12.64
C THR A 82 -22.56 6.35 11.42
N PHE A 83 -22.66 5.04 11.63
CA PHE A 83 -22.65 4.07 10.51
C PHE A 83 -23.75 4.37 9.49
N ARG A 84 -24.95 4.79 9.97
CA ARG A 84 -26.07 5.22 9.13
C ARG A 84 -25.67 6.37 8.19
N GLU A 85 -25.06 7.43 8.74
CA GLU A 85 -24.63 8.58 7.94
C GLU A 85 -23.57 8.21 6.91
N ILE A 86 -22.64 7.32 7.27
CA ILE A 86 -21.61 6.83 6.35
C ILE A 86 -22.24 6.06 5.20
N VAL A 87 -23.12 5.10 5.49
CA VAL A 87 -23.79 4.28 4.46
C VAL A 87 -24.68 5.15 3.59
N GLN A 88 -25.47 6.06 4.18
CA GLN A 88 -26.34 6.97 3.42
C GLN A 88 -25.51 7.89 2.52
N GLY A 89 -24.41 8.46 3.03
CA GLY A 89 -23.51 9.29 2.24
C GLY A 89 -22.88 8.54 1.06
N LEU A 90 -22.56 7.25 1.23
CA LEU A 90 -22.08 6.40 0.16
C LEU A 90 -23.16 6.19 -0.92
N ILE A 91 -24.38 5.88 -0.51
CA ILE A 91 -25.53 5.70 -1.40
C ILE A 91 -25.81 7.00 -2.17
N ASP A 92 -25.83 8.14 -1.48
CA ASP A 92 -26.10 9.44 -2.10
C ASP A 92 -25.01 9.84 -3.08
N ASN A 93 -23.75 9.56 -2.78
CA ASN A 93 -22.65 9.75 -3.72
C ASN A 93 -22.81 8.87 -4.97
N PHE A 94 -23.16 7.60 -4.78
CA PHE A 94 -23.38 6.66 -5.89
C PHE A 94 -24.55 7.09 -6.77
N LEU A 95 -25.65 7.57 -6.16
CA LEU A 95 -26.83 8.04 -6.89
C LEU A 95 -26.70 9.48 -7.41
N GLY A 96 -25.57 10.16 -7.14
CA GLY A 96 -25.37 11.54 -7.53
C GLY A 96 -26.28 12.55 -6.82
N ARG A 97 -26.89 12.15 -5.68
CA ARG A 97 -27.78 13.02 -4.91
C ARG A 97 -27.01 14.03 -4.08
N ASP A 98 -27.51 15.26 -4.07
CA ASP A 98 -26.96 16.33 -3.25
C ASP A 98 -27.77 16.42 -1.95
N THR A 99 -27.32 15.72 -0.92
CA THR A 99 -27.99 15.69 0.39
C THR A 99 -27.03 16.17 1.47
N PRO A 100 -27.53 16.62 2.64
CA PRO A 100 -26.69 16.99 3.77
C PRO A 100 -25.81 15.84 4.28
N LEU A 101 -26.17 14.60 4.00
CA LEU A 101 -25.45 13.39 4.37
C LEU A 101 -24.41 12.99 3.32
N ARG A 102 -24.48 13.56 2.12
CA ARG A 102 -23.41 13.42 1.15
C ARG A 102 -22.12 13.89 1.81
N TRP A 103 -21.09 13.10 1.67
CA TRP A 103 -19.84 13.35 2.40
C TRP A 103 -19.12 14.66 2.07
N GLY A 104 -19.78 15.64 1.49
CA GLY A 104 -19.30 17.01 1.29
C GLY A 104 -17.92 17.14 0.66
N LEU A 105 -17.32 16.03 0.42
CA LEU A 105 -15.98 15.84 -0.07
C LEU A 105 -16.10 15.13 -1.39
N ASN A 106 -15.33 15.54 -2.31
CA ASN A 106 -15.11 14.82 -3.54
C ASN A 106 -14.70 13.38 -3.21
N TRP A 107 -15.70 12.53 -2.93
CA TRP A 107 -15.53 11.08 -3.02
C TRP A 107 -14.93 10.70 -4.38
N ASN A 108 -15.22 11.51 -5.38
CA ASN A 108 -14.55 11.52 -6.65
C ASN A 108 -13.13 12.09 -6.47
N ALA A 109 -12.28 11.42 -5.67
CA ALA A 109 -10.85 11.54 -5.89
C ALA A 109 -10.66 11.23 -7.37
N PRO A 110 -10.18 12.17 -8.19
CA PRO A 110 -10.10 11.93 -9.63
C PRO A 110 -9.26 10.68 -9.83
N VAL A 111 -9.87 9.69 -10.48
CA VAL A 111 -9.16 8.48 -10.87
C VAL A 111 -8.12 8.91 -11.91
N PRO A 112 -6.83 8.69 -11.67
CA PRO A 112 -5.81 8.99 -12.66
C PRO A 112 -6.10 8.32 -14.00
N ASP A 113 -5.75 8.98 -15.09
CA ASP A 113 -6.07 8.49 -16.44
C ASP A 113 -5.50 7.11 -16.73
N ASP A 114 -4.32 6.82 -16.21
CA ASP A 114 -3.63 5.54 -16.34
C ASP A 114 -4.19 4.43 -15.45
N LEU A 115 -5.07 4.75 -14.49
CA LEU A 115 -5.86 3.80 -13.71
C LEU A 115 -7.34 3.77 -14.13
N HIS A 116 -7.76 4.69 -15.00
CA HIS A 116 -9.17 4.83 -15.39
C HIS A 116 -9.58 3.72 -16.38
N PRO A 117 -10.61 2.90 -16.09
CA PRO A 117 -10.93 1.72 -16.90
C PRO A 117 -11.34 2.05 -18.34
N LEU A 118 -11.84 3.26 -18.61
CA LEU A 118 -12.19 3.68 -19.97
C LEU A 118 -11.04 4.36 -20.73
N LYS A 119 -10.01 4.86 -20.02
CA LYS A 119 -8.86 5.53 -20.64
C LYS A 119 -7.67 4.57 -20.80
N ASN A 120 -7.55 3.63 -19.89
CA ASN A 120 -6.55 2.56 -19.93
C ASN A 120 -7.23 1.19 -19.72
N PRO A 121 -8.03 0.71 -20.69
CA PRO A 121 -8.72 -0.56 -20.59
C PRO A 121 -7.75 -1.72 -20.72
N GLY A 122 -7.96 -2.78 -19.97
CA GLY A 122 -7.15 -3.99 -20.07
C GLY A 122 -7.08 -4.79 -18.77
N LEU A 123 -6.28 -5.83 -18.82
CA LEU A 123 -6.02 -6.70 -17.68
C LEU A 123 -4.95 -6.12 -16.78
N GLU A 124 -4.90 -6.63 -15.57
CA GLU A 124 -3.85 -6.37 -14.60
C GLU A 124 -3.17 -7.67 -14.22
N ILE A 125 -1.86 -7.64 -14.09
CA ILE A 125 -1.06 -8.77 -13.62
C ILE A 125 -0.41 -8.46 -12.28
N THR A 126 -0.03 -9.51 -11.57
CA THR A 126 0.63 -9.42 -10.26
C THR A 126 1.91 -10.22 -10.27
N GLY A 127 2.94 -9.71 -9.62
CA GLY A 127 4.15 -10.46 -9.35
C GLY A 127 5.27 -9.60 -8.75
N PRO A 128 6.29 -10.26 -8.18
CA PRO A 128 7.43 -9.57 -7.60
C PRO A 128 8.35 -9.02 -8.70
N TRP A 129 9.06 -7.95 -8.39
CA TRP A 129 10.07 -7.37 -9.30
C TRP A 129 11.51 -7.84 -9.03
N TYR A 130 11.65 -8.87 -8.25
CA TYR A 130 12.92 -9.55 -8.06
C TYR A 130 12.82 -11.03 -8.43
N PRO A 131 13.75 -11.55 -9.23
CA PRO A 131 14.87 -10.86 -9.89
C PRO A 131 14.42 -9.92 -11.03
N MET A 132 15.32 -9.06 -11.52
CA MET A 132 15.05 -8.04 -12.55
C MET A 132 14.43 -8.61 -13.84
N SER A 133 14.75 -9.85 -14.21
CA SER A 133 14.14 -10.54 -15.35
C SER A 133 12.61 -10.61 -15.24
N ARG A 134 12.06 -10.75 -14.03
CA ARG A 134 10.61 -10.74 -13.79
C ARG A 134 10.00 -9.38 -14.06
N ALA A 135 10.64 -8.30 -13.59
CA ALA A 135 10.23 -6.94 -13.90
C ALA A 135 10.19 -6.68 -15.41
N ILE A 136 11.24 -7.09 -16.12
CA ILE A 136 11.32 -6.98 -17.60
C ILE A 136 10.19 -7.73 -18.29
N HIS A 137 9.88 -8.95 -17.84
CA HIS A 137 8.75 -9.72 -18.40
C HIS A 137 7.42 -9.03 -18.17
N GLN A 138 7.17 -8.53 -16.96
CA GLN A 138 5.92 -7.84 -16.61
C GLN A 138 5.76 -6.53 -17.39
N ILE A 139 6.83 -5.76 -17.57
CA ILE A 139 6.83 -4.54 -18.39
C ILE A 139 6.47 -4.84 -19.83
N ASN A 140 6.99 -5.94 -20.37
CA ASN A 140 6.73 -6.36 -21.74
C ASN A 140 5.35 -7.00 -21.93
N ALA A 141 4.64 -7.34 -20.87
CA ALA A 141 3.30 -7.92 -20.95
C ALA A 141 2.30 -6.91 -21.55
N ASP A 142 1.35 -7.42 -22.33
CA ASP A 142 0.32 -6.58 -22.93
C ASP A 142 -0.89 -6.44 -21.99
N VAL A 143 -0.69 -5.65 -20.93
CA VAL A 143 -1.64 -5.40 -19.86
C VAL A 143 -1.72 -3.91 -19.56
N ALA A 144 -2.85 -3.48 -18.99
CA ALA A 144 -3.05 -2.08 -18.62
C ALA A 144 -2.28 -1.67 -17.37
N ALA A 145 -2.23 -2.56 -16.37
CA ALA A 145 -1.55 -2.29 -15.11
C ALA A 145 -0.84 -3.54 -14.59
N MET A 146 0.08 -3.33 -13.67
CA MET A 146 0.73 -4.39 -12.93
C MET A 146 0.87 -4.02 -11.46
N MET A 147 0.58 -4.97 -10.62
CA MET A 147 0.83 -4.90 -9.19
C MET A 147 2.22 -5.47 -8.91
N GLU A 148 3.15 -4.58 -8.57
CA GLU A 148 4.46 -4.98 -8.05
C GLU A 148 4.27 -5.40 -6.60
N ASP A 149 4.55 -6.68 -6.33
CA ASP A 149 4.16 -7.32 -5.08
C ASP A 149 5.33 -7.44 -4.12
N GLU A 150 5.33 -6.59 -3.09
CA GLU A 150 6.29 -6.64 -1.98
C GLU A 150 5.78 -7.50 -0.81
N GLU A 151 4.60 -8.09 -0.90
CA GLU A 151 4.01 -8.90 0.18
C GLU A 151 4.03 -10.41 -0.15
N ASP A 152 2.94 -10.98 -0.64
CA ASP A 152 2.78 -12.44 -0.74
C ASP A 152 3.77 -13.09 -1.71
N ALA A 153 4.15 -12.42 -2.78
CA ALA A 153 5.11 -12.93 -3.74
C ALA A 153 6.56 -12.71 -3.32
N SER A 154 6.81 -12.00 -2.23
CA SER A 154 8.15 -11.73 -1.70
C SER A 154 8.45 -12.64 -0.50
N PRO A 155 9.42 -13.57 -0.61
CA PRO A 155 9.71 -14.51 0.48
C PRO A 155 10.35 -13.85 1.71
N ALA A 156 10.69 -12.59 1.64
CA ALA A 156 11.52 -11.90 2.63
C ALA A 156 10.83 -11.68 3.98
N TRP A 157 9.52 -11.44 3.97
CA TRP A 157 8.79 -11.09 5.20
C TRP A 157 8.58 -12.26 6.17
N PHE A 158 8.81 -13.48 5.73
CA PHE A 158 8.62 -14.69 6.52
C PHE A 158 9.93 -15.28 7.08
N VAL A 159 11.04 -14.57 6.89
CA VAL A 159 12.35 -15.13 7.27
C VAL A 159 12.91 -14.40 8.49
N PRO A 160 13.32 -15.15 9.54
CA PRO A 160 13.87 -14.57 10.74
C PRO A 160 15.13 -13.73 10.49
N TRP A 161 15.32 -12.72 11.29
CA TRP A 161 16.52 -11.89 11.33
C TRP A 161 17.79 -12.77 11.32
N GLY A 162 18.69 -12.50 10.39
CA GLY A 162 19.99 -13.18 10.29
C GLY A 162 20.10 -14.34 9.32
N SER A 163 19.02 -14.77 8.65
CA SER A 163 19.07 -15.87 7.66
C SER A 163 19.69 -15.54 6.31
N GLY A 164 20.12 -14.30 6.09
CA GLY A 164 21.07 -13.89 5.05
C GLY A 164 20.54 -13.75 3.61
N ARG A 165 19.66 -14.62 3.13
CA ARG A 165 19.21 -14.62 1.74
C ARG A 165 17.94 -13.81 1.48
N ALA A 166 17.01 -13.86 2.39
CA ALA A 166 15.68 -13.28 2.16
C ALA A 166 15.63 -11.77 2.42
N VAL A 167 16.44 -11.27 3.34
CA VAL A 167 16.62 -9.83 3.59
C VAL A 167 17.04 -9.10 2.31
N ALA A 168 17.98 -9.69 1.55
CA ALA A 168 18.43 -9.12 0.30
C ALA A 168 17.32 -9.04 -0.76
N ALA A 169 16.37 -9.96 -0.77
CA ALA A 169 15.35 -10.03 -1.84
C ALA A 169 14.39 -8.83 -1.85
N VAL A 170 13.88 -8.38 -0.68
CA VAL A 170 13.01 -7.19 -0.60
C VAL A 170 13.78 -5.92 -0.99
N TRP A 171 14.98 -5.75 -0.46
CA TRP A 171 15.80 -4.60 -0.76
C TRP A 171 16.25 -4.57 -2.22
N GLU A 172 16.55 -5.74 -2.81
CA GLU A 172 16.80 -5.86 -4.24
C GLU A 172 15.55 -5.52 -5.07
N ALA A 173 14.36 -5.95 -4.67
CA ALA A 173 13.12 -5.58 -5.35
C ALA A 173 12.94 -4.05 -5.38
N ARG A 174 13.12 -3.38 -4.24
CA ARG A 174 13.09 -1.91 -4.13
C ARG A 174 14.12 -1.23 -5.04
N ARG A 175 15.34 -1.76 -5.09
CA ARG A 175 16.39 -1.28 -6.01
C ARG A 175 16.02 -1.52 -7.47
N VAL A 176 15.48 -2.70 -7.82
CA VAL A 176 15.03 -3.02 -9.18
C VAL A 176 13.97 -2.04 -9.64
N VAL A 177 12.97 -1.74 -8.79
CA VAL A 177 11.94 -0.73 -9.11
C VAL A 177 12.58 0.60 -9.47
N ARG A 178 13.47 1.11 -8.61
CA ARG A 178 14.17 2.38 -8.87
C ARG A 178 14.98 2.34 -10.15
N ARG A 179 15.80 1.30 -10.37
CA ARG A 179 16.64 1.16 -11.55
C ARG A 179 15.84 1.09 -12.83
N VAL A 180 14.77 0.34 -12.84
CA VAL A 180 13.86 0.25 -13.98
C VAL A 180 13.24 1.61 -14.26
N LEU A 181 12.74 2.28 -13.24
CA LEU A 181 12.11 3.60 -13.39
C LEU A 181 13.10 4.70 -13.78
N SER A 182 14.35 4.63 -13.38
CA SER A 182 15.40 5.57 -13.81
C SER A 182 16.01 5.26 -15.18
N GLY A 183 15.69 4.08 -15.74
CA GLY A 183 16.31 3.62 -16.99
C GLY A 183 17.70 2.99 -16.81
N ASP A 184 18.12 2.74 -15.57
CA ASP A 184 19.40 2.09 -15.25
C ASP A 184 19.24 0.56 -15.30
N VAL A 185 18.93 0.04 -16.49
CA VAL A 185 18.80 -1.39 -16.75
C VAL A 185 19.75 -1.75 -17.89
N PRO A 186 20.66 -2.72 -17.68
CA PRO A 186 21.50 -3.20 -18.77
C PRO A 186 20.70 -3.69 -19.98
N ASP A 187 21.13 -3.41 -21.18
CA ASP A 187 20.50 -3.87 -22.42
C ASP A 187 21.51 -4.61 -23.29
N PRO A 188 21.51 -5.96 -23.32
CA PRO A 188 20.61 -6.85 -22.58
C PRO A 188 20.96 -6.96 -21.08
N TYR A 189 19.93 -7.22 -20.27
CA TYR A 189 20.12 -7.77 -18.93
C TYR A 189 20.34 -9.27 -19.02
N VAL A 190 21.40 -9.78 -18.41
CA VAL A 190 21.74 -11.22 -18.48
C VAL A 190 21.55 -11.86 -17.11
N GLU A 191 20.76 -12.92 -17.06
CA GLU A 191 20.53 -13.72 -15.86
C GLU A 191 20.43 -15.21 -16.21
N GLY A 192 21.17 -16.06 -15.49
CA GLY A 192 21.19 -17.50 -15.73
C GLY A 192 21.58 -17.87 -17.18
N GLY A 193 22.42 -17.09 -17.84
CA GLY A 193 22.82 -17.28 -19.24
C GLY A 193 21.76 -16.89 -20.28
N LYS A 194 20.66 -16.27 -19.87
CA LYS A 194 19.60 -15.77 -20.77
C LYS A 194 19.62 -14.26 -20.83
N GLU A 195 19.34 -13.71 -22.01
CA GLU A 195 19.20 -12.28 -22.24
C GLU A 195 17.75 -11.82 -22.11
N TYR A 196 17.56 -10.70 -21.44
CA TYR A 196 16.28 -10.04 -21.26
C TYR A 196 16.37 -8.60 -21.72
N ARG A 197 15.34 -8.08 -22.39
CA ARG A 197 15.31 -6.70 -22.91
C ARG A 197 13.93 -6.09 -22.64
N ILE A 198 13.91 -4.82 -22.23
CA ILE A 198 12.69 -4.04 -22.23
C ILE A 198 12.39 -3.64 -23.67
N ARG A 199 11.30 -4.18 -24.24
CA ARG A 199 10.92 -3.98 -25.64
C ARG A 199 9.94 -2.83 -25.83
N LYS A 200 9.15 -2.49 -24.79
CA LYS A 200 8.18 -1.42 -24.85
C LYS A 200 8.81 -0.06 -24.55
N PRO A 201 8.51 0.99 -25.32
CA PRO A 201 8.89 2.34 -24.94
C PRO A 201 8.20 2.76 -23.64
N ARG A 202 8.83 3.61 -22.86
CA ARG A 202 8.38 3.99 -21.51
C ARG A 202 6.90 4.43 -21.46
N GLY A 203 6.43 5.19 -22.43
CA GLY A 203 5.03 5.64 -22.50
C GLY A 203 4.00 4.55 -22.82
N ARG A 204 4.44 3.30 -22.98
CA ARG A 204 3.57 2.13 -23.19
C ARG A 204 3.75 1.05 -22.12
N TRP A 205 4.42 1.40 -21.03
CA TRP A 205 4.53 0.48 -19.91
C TRP A 205 3.18 0.35 -19.21
N PRO A 206 2.86 -0.82 -18.65
CA PRO A 206 1.73 -0.96 -17.76
C PRO A 206 1.84 0.02 -16.58
N THR A 207 0.71 0.53 -16.11
CA THR A 207 0.69 1.35 -14.89
C THR A 207 1.17 0.54 -13.71
N LEU A 208 2.16 1.07 -12.99
CA LEU A 208 2.73 0.40 -11.84
C LEU A 208 1.94 0.74 -10.57
N ILE A 209 1.51 -0.28 -9.85
CA ILE A 209 0.85 -0.17 -8.56
C ILE A 209 1.65 -1.00 -7.56
N HIS A 210 2.18 -0.38 -6.53
CA HIS A 210 3.03 -1.04 -5.54
C HIS A 210 2.19 -1.67 -4.43
N ARG A 211 2.26 -3.00 -4.25
CA ARG A 211 1.59 -3.69 -3.16
C ARG A 211 2.45 -3.65 -1.91
N VAL A 212 1.99 -2.89 -0.92
CA VAL A 212 2.65 -2.79 0.37
C VAL A 212 2.35 -4.01 1.25
N PRO A 213 3.21 -4.35 2.21
CA PRO A 213 2.91 -5.38 3.20
C PRO A 213 1.72 -5.01 4.09
N GLY A 214 1.00 -6.02 4.57
CA GLY A 214 -0.05 -5.83 5.57
C GLY A 214 0.49 -5.20 6.85
N ILE A 215 -0.34 -4.41 7.54
CA ILE A 215 0.06 -3.64 8.73
C ILE A 215 0.62 -4.51 9.88
N HIS A 216 0.24 -5.78 9.92
CA HIS A 216 0.68 -6.75 10.93
C HIS A 216 2.07 -7.36 10.66
N ILE A 217 2.63 -7.11 9.47
CA ILE A 217 3.95 -7.59 9.07
C ILE A 217 5.00 -6.61 9.58
N LEU A 218 6.05 -7.12 10.22
CA LEU A 218 7.15 -6.34 10.77
C LEU A 218 8.37 -6.36 9.86
N ASP A 219 9.01 -5.20 9.72
CA ASP A 219 10.33 -5.08 9.10
C ASP A 219 11.41 -5.25 10.17
N PHE A 220 12.10 -6.37 10.14
CA PHE A 220 13.14 -6.69 11.12
C PHE A 220 14.49 -6.00 10.80
N ASP A 221 14.64 -5.45 9.61
CA ASP A 221 15.84 -4.69 9.21
C ASP A 221 15.82 -3.24 9.68
N VAL A 222 14.64 -2.72 10.04
CA VAL A 222 14.44 -1.35 10.49
C VAL A 222 13.79 -1.34 11.87
N ARG A 223 14.46 -0.70 12.83
CA ARG A 223 14.00 -0.61 14.22
C ARG A 223 13.96 0.82 14.67
N VAL A 224 13.00 1.14 15.51
CA VAL A 224 12.93 2.43 16.22
C VAL A 224 12.80 2.15 17.71
N ASP A 225 13.74 2.66 18.50
CA ASP A 225 13.85 2.39 19.94
C ASP A 225 13.92 0.89 20.26
N GLY A 226 14.74 0.15 19.49
CA GLY A 226 14.96 -1.28 19.63
C GLY A 226 13.81 -2.18 19.15
N ARG A 227 12.67 -1.63 18.70
CA ARG A 227 11.51 -2.38 18.20
C ARG A 227 11.45 -2.37 16.68
N PRO A 228 11.25 -3.51 16.00
CA PRO A 228 11.00 -3.54 14.57
C PRO A 228 9.73 -2.72 14.24
N ILE A 229 9.75 -2.02 13.12
CA ILE A 229 8.62 -1.21 12.68
C ILE A 229 7.70 -2.01 11.75
N PRO A 230 6.43 -1.61 11.58
CA PRO A 230 5.58 -2.20 10.55
C PRO A 230 6.19 -2.04 9.16
N ALA A 231 6.25 -3.12 8.40
CA ALA A 231 6.86 -3.17 7.08
C ALA A 231 6.19 -2.21 6.07
N ILE A 232 4.91 -1.94 6.24
CA ILE A 232 4.19 -0.94 5.44
C ILE A 232 4.81 0.45 5.54
N ILE A 233 5.35 0.84 6.70
CA ILE A 233 6.01 2.15 6.89
C ILE A 233 7.27 2.21 6.03
N THR A 234 8.12 1.18 6.12
CA THR A 234 9.32 1.11 5.29
C THR A 234 8.96 1.09 3.80
N SER A 235 7.99 0.27 3.41
CA SER A 235 7.54 0.12 2.03
C SER A 235 7.03 1.45 1.44
N VAL A 236 6.09 2.11 2.11
CA VAL A 236 5.51 3.39 1.64
C VAL A 236 6.57 4.48 1.54
N VAL A 237 7.40 4.66 2.58
CA VAL A 237 8.45 5.69 2.59
C VAL A 237 9.48 5.43 1.50
N MET A 238 10.04 4.22 1.46
CA MET A 238 11.09 3.87 0.49
C MET A 238 10.59 3.97 -0.95
N TYR A 239 9.39 3.46 -1.22
CA TYR A 239 8.81 3.51 -2.56
C TYR A 239 8.55 4.95 -3.00
N THR A 240 7.91 5.76 -2.14
CA THR A 240 7.57 7.14 -2.49
C THR A 240 8.83 7.99 -2.69
N VAL A 241 9.73 7.99 -1.71
CA VAL A 241 10.92 8.87 -1.76
C VAL A 241 11.83 8.53 -2.94
N ASN A 242 11.97 7.25 -3.25
CA ASN A 242 12.88 6.84 -4.33
C ASN A 242 12.27 6.93 -5.73
N ASN A 243 10.93 6.97 -5.88
CA ASN A 243 10.30 6.77 -7.18
C ASN A 243 9.29 7.87 -7.57
N TYR A 244 8.89 8.76 -6.66
CA TYR A 244 7.85 9.77 -6.92
C TYR A 244 8.15 10.60 -8.19
N ASP A 245 9.31 11.26 -8.25
CA ASP A 245 9.65 12.13 -9.37
C ASP A 245 9.83 11.35 -10.69
N LEU A 246 10.30 10.09 -10.60
CA LEU A 246 10.45 9.21 -11.75
C LEU A 246 9.09 8.79 -12.34
N LEU A 247 8.12 8.52 -11.48
CA LEU A 247 6.76 8.18 -11.89
C LEU A 247 6.03 9.41 -12.45
N LYS A 248 6.12 10.56 -11.79
CA LYS A 248 5.55 11.83 -12.27
C LYS A 248 6.15 12.25 -13.62
N GLY A 249 7.46 12.12 -13.77
CA GLY A 249 8.14 12.39 -15.04
C GLY A 249 7.74 11.45 -16.18
N ALA A 250 7.22 10.26 -15.85
CA ALA A 250 6.66 9.32 -16.81
C ALA A 250 5.16 9.53 -17.08
N GLY A 251 4.52 10.55 -16.49
CA GLY A 251 3.09 10.84 -16.65
C GLY A 251 2.17 9.95 -15.80
N SER A 252 2.72 9.26 -14.80
CA SER A 252 2.00 8.42 -13.85
C SER A 252 1.97 9.04 -12.44
N GLY A 253 1.64 8.26 -11.43
CA GLY A 253 1.64 8.65 -10.02
C GLY A 253 2.13 7.54 -9.11
N VAL A 254 2.12 7.80 -7.81
CA VAL A 254 2.40 6.81 -6.78
C VAL A 254 1.08 6.19 -6.33
N TYR A 255 0.93 4.90 -6.58
CA TYR A 255 -0.27 4.11 -6.32
C TYR A 255 0.09 2.91 -5.47
N PHE A 256 -0.70 2.68 -4.41
CA PHE A 256 -0.47 1.58 -3.48
C PHE A 256 -1.63 0.58 -3.52
N TYR A 257 -1.34 -0.70 -3.69
CA TYR A 257 -2.25 -1.76 -3.28
C TYR A 257 -2.11 -1.99 -1.78
N VAL A 258 -3.21 -1.79 -1.05
CA VAL A 258 -3.27 -2.00 0.39
C VAL A 258 -4.00 -3.30 0.68
N PRO A 259 -3.27 -4.34 1.14
CA PRO A 259 -3.82 -5.66 1.38
C PRO A 259 -4.35 -5.82 2.81
N LYS A 260 -5.08 -6.89 3.04
CA LYS A 260 -5.40 -7.47 4.36
C LYS A 260 -5.98 -6.50 5.39
N THR A 261 -6.59 -5.40 4.94
CA THR A 261 -7.27 -4.44 5.83
C THR A 261 -8.60 -5.01 6.29
N GLN A 262 -8.76 -5.19 7.59
CA GLN A 262 -9.94 -5.82 8.19
C GLN A 262 -10.79 -4.84 8.99
N THR A 263 -10.18 -3.80 9.56
CA THR A 263 -10.80 -2.90 10.52
C THR A 263 -10.63 -1.43 10.16
N PRO A 264 -11.55 -0.56 10.63
CA PRO A 264 -11.37 0.89 10.49
C PRO A 264 -10.09 1.42 11.14
N ALA A 265 -9.60 0.79 12.21
CA ALA A 265 -8.37 1.19 12.86
C ALA A 265 -7.14 0.99 11.95
N GLU A 266 -7.08 -0.13 11.21
CA GLU A 266 -6.04 -0.37 10.21
C GLU A 266 -6.13 0.65 9.06
N ALA A 267 -7.33 0.94 8.59
CA ALA A 267 -7.54 1.95 7.55
C ALA A 267 -7.06 3.35 8.00
N LEU A 268 -7.29 3.73 9.25
CA LEU A 268 -6.82 4.99 9.83
C LEU A 268 -5.28 5.08 9.88
N VAL A 269 -4.60 3.99 10.22
CA VAL A 269 -3.13 3.97 10.22
C VAL A 269 -2.59 4.23 8.82
N VAL A 270 -3.13 3.56 7.80
CA VAL A 270 -2.72 3.76 6.40
C VAL A 270 -2.97 5.20 5.98
N GLU A 271 -4.16 5.74 6.27
CA GLU A 271 -4.50 7.14 5.94
C GLU A 271 -3.52 8.13 6.57
N LYS A 272 -3.23 7.97 7.86
CA LYS A 272 -2.29 8.83 8.59
C LYS A 272 -0.87 8.71 8.05
N LEU A 273 -0.42 7.50 7.70
CA LEU A 273 0.90 7.27 7.09
C LEU A 273 1.03 8.03 5.78
N LEU A 274 0.05 7.88 4.88
CA LEU A 274 0.11 8.53 3.58
C LEU A 274 0.05 10.06 3.70
N ARG A 275 -0.76 10.60 4.63
CA ARG A 275 -0.78 12.04 4.93
C ARG A 275 0.56 12.55 5.43
N LEU A 276 1.17 11.85 6.38
CA LEU A 276 2.48 12.23 6.92
C LEU A 276 3.53 12.32 5.79
N VAL A 277 3.55 11.32 4.92
CA VAL A 277 4.47 11.31 3.76
C VAL A 277 4.15 12.45 2.79
N GLU A 278 2.86 12.67 2.47
CA GLU A 278 2.44 13.80 1.62
C GLU A 278 2.88 15.15 2.20
N ASP A 279 2.64 15.38 3.49
CA ASP A 279 3.01 16.63 4.18
C ASP A 279 4.52 16.87 4.15
N ARG A 280 5.32 15.84 4.45
CA ARG A 280 6.78 15.94 4.46
C ARG A 280 7.36 16.18 3.06
N LEU A 281 6.77 15.60 2.03
CA LEU A 281 7.18 15.78 0.65
C LEU A 281 6.51 16.98 -0.05
N GLY A 282 5.59 17.70 0.62
CA GLY A 282 4.84 18.81 0.05
C GLY A 282 3.91 18.41 -1.08
N LEU A 283 3.40 17.22 -1.03
CA LEU A 283 2.42 16.71 -1.97
C LEU A 283 1.03 17.22 -1.58
N ARG A 284 0.12 17.23 -2.56
CA ARG A 284 -1.28 17.52 -2.25
C ARG A 284 -1.89 16.37 -1.48
N ARG A 285 -2.77 16.69 -0.56
CA ARG A 285 -3.56 15.67 0.15
C ARG A 285 -4.31 14.78 -0.85
N GLY A 286 -4.20 13.47 -0.67
CA GLY A 286 -4.79 12.49 -1.57
C GLY A 286 -4.06 12.32 -2.90
N GLU A 287 -2.85 12.82 -3.04
CA GLU A 287 -2.02 12.59 -4.22
C GLU A 287 -1.51 11.14 -4.29
N LEU A 288 -1.13 10.57 -3.16
CA LEU A 288 -0.84 9.15 -3.04
C LEU A 288 -2.16 8.37 -3.06
N LYS A 289 -2.36 7.51 -4.06
CA LYS A 289 -3.62 6.80 -4.28
C LYS A 289 -3.61 5.40 -3.70
N ILE A 290 -4.80 4.90 -3.37
CA ILE A 290 -5.03 3.55 -2.86
C ILE A 290 -5.87 2.76 -3.85
N ALA A 291 -5.38 1.56 -4.18
CA ALA A 291 -6.18 0.43 -4.64
C ALA A 291 -6.38 -0.50 -3.44
N MET A 292 -7.60 -0.73 -3.00
CA MET A 292 -7.86 -1.65 -1.92
C MET A 292 -7.85 -3.09 -2.43
N LEU A 293 -7.11 -3.97 -1.77
CA LEU A 293 -7.25 -5.40 -1.96
C LEU A 293 -8.23 -5.93 -0.91
N TYR A 294 -9.47 -6.19 -1.36
CA TYR A 294 -10.48 -6.81 -0.51
C TYR A 294 -10.30 -8.32 -0.53
N GLU A 295 -9.76 -8.86 0.54
CA GLU A 295 -9.37 -10.26 0.62
C GLU A 295 -9.65 -10.91 1.98
N GLU A 296 -10.40 -10.21 2.81
CA GLU A 296 -10.83 -10.68 4.12
C GLU A 296 -12.35 -10.61 4.21
N ALA A 297 -13.02 -11.75 4.29
CA ALA A 297 -14.49 -11.84 4.30
C ALA A 297 -15.12 -10.96 5.40
N MET A 298 -14.45 -10.89 6.54
CA MET A 298 -14.91 -10.14 7.70
C MET A 298 -14.79 -8.62 7.54
N ALA A 299 -13.90 -8.15 6.67
CA ALA A 299 -13.79 -6.73 6.34
C ALA A 299 -15.06 -6.19 5.68
N GLY A 300 -15.86 -7.06 5.06
CA GLY A 300 -17.10 -6.68 4.36
C GLY A 300 -18.04 -5.82 5.20
N ARG A 301 -18.14 -6.11 6.49
CA ARG A 301 -18.99 -5.34 7.42
C ARG A 301 -18.52 -3.90 7.62
N TYR A 302 -17.23 -3.63 7.45
CA TYR A 302 -16.62 -2.32 7.63
C TYR A 302 -16.27 -1.63 6.31
N LEU A 303 -16.54 -2.24 5.17
CA LEU A 303 -16.22 -1.64 3.86
C LEU A 303 -16.72 -0.20 3.73
N PRO A 304 -17.97 0.14 4.10
CA PRO A 304 -18.42 1.53 4.02
C PRO A 304 -17.57 2.49 4.84
N VAL A 305 -17.14 2.06 6.04
CA VAL A 305 -16.31 2.88 6.94
C VAL A 305 -14.88 3.02 6.39
N ILE A 306 -14.28 1.93 5.91
CA ILE A 306 -12.95 1.93 5.29
C ILE A 306 -12.97 2.86 4.06
N PHE A 307 -13.98 2.75 3.22
CA PHE A 307 -14.15 3.61 2.06
C PHE A 307 -14.31 5.09 2.45
N TRP A 308 -15.06 5.37 3.50
CA TRP A 308 -15.19 6.73 4.01
C TRP A 308 -13.87 7.30 4.55
N ILE A 309 -13.06 6.50 5.24
CA ILE A 309 -11.74 6.91 5.71
C ILE A 309 -10.81 7.23 4.52
N TRP A 310 -10.82 6.41 3.48
CA TRP A 310 -9.94 6.57 2.30
C TRP A 310 -10.56 7.36 1.14
N ARG A 311 -11.67 8.05 1.35
CA ARG A 311 -12.47 8.71 0.30
C ARG A 311 -11.71 9.69 -0.61
N GLU A 312 -10.59 10.24 -0.14
CA GLU A 312 -9.78 11.20 -0.90
C GLU A 312 -8.73 10.52 -1.78
N ARG A 313 -8.47 9.24 -1.57
CA ARG A 313 -7.39 8.53 -2.25
C ARG A 313 -7.76 7.17 -2.83
N LEU A 314 -8.87 6.58 -2.40
CA LEU A 314 -9.32 5.29 -2.91
C LEU A 314 -9.83 5.43 -4.34
N VAL A 315 -9.15 4.80 -5.29
CA VAL A 315 -9.48 4.87 -6.72
C VAL A 315 -9.88 3.53 -7.31
N LYS A 316 -9.62 2.43 -6.59
CA LYS A 316 -9.86 1.07 -7.07
C LYS A 316 -10.07 0.11 -5.90
N SER A 317 -10.89 -0.90 -6.12
CA SER A 317 -10.98 -2.09 -5.26
C SER A 317 -10.83 -3.34 -6.12
N ASN A 318 -10.07 -4.30 -5.62
CA ASN A 318 -9.85 -5.59 -6.23
C ASN A 318 -10.14 -6.68 -5.19
N ASN A 319 -10.70 -7.82 -5.62
CA ASN A 319 -10.95 -8.95 -4.75
C ASN A 319 -9.78 -9.94 -4.79
N GLY A 320 -9.10 -10.11 -3.65
CA GLY A 320 -8.05 -11.09 -3.45
C GLY A 320 -8.65 -12.47 -3.17
N ARG A 321 -8.90 -13.24 -4.23
CA ARG A 321 -9.66 -14.50 -4.17
C ARG A 321 -9.11 -15.51 -3.16
N TRP A 322 -7.81 -15.69 -3.12
CA TRP A 322 -7.20 -16.76 -2.32
C TRP A 322 -7.33 -16.50 -0.82
N ASP A 323 -6.94 -15.32 -0.37
CA ASP A 323 -7.07 -14.94 1.04
C ASP A 323 -8.54 -14.82 1.45
N TYR A 324 -9.41 -14.33 0.54
CA TYR A 324 -10.85 -14.28 0.78
C TYR A 324 -11.44 -15.67 1.05
N LEU A 325 -11.10 -16.66 0.23
CA LEU A 325 -11.51 -18.05 0.44
C LEU A 325 -10.89 -18.62 1.71
N GLY A 326 -9.63 -18.32 2.00
CA GLY A 326 -8.96 -18.71 3.24
C GLY A 326 -9.69 -18.17 4.47
N SER A 327 -10.04 -16.88 4.45
CA SER A 327 -10.78 -16.23 5.55
C SER A 327 -12.18 -16.81 5.75
N LEU A 328 -12.88 -17.18 4.66
CA LEU A 328 -14.16 -17.89 4.76
C LEU A 328 -14.00 -19.27 5.42
N ILE A 329 -13.00 -20.05 5.01
CA ILE A 329 -12.73 -21.37 5.62
C ILE A 329 -12.45 -21.23 7.11
N GLU A 330 -11.69 -20.22 7.50
CA GLU A 330 -11.41 -19.95 8.91
C GLU A 330 -12.64 -19.53 9.71
N MET A 331 -13.59 -18.87 9.08
CA MET A 331 -14.88 -18.51 9.73
C MET A 331 -15.75 -19.73 10.05
N TRP A 332 -15.61 -20.82 9.30
CA TRP A 332 -16.43 -22.03 9.45
C TRP A 332 -15.79 -23.10 10.34
N LYS A 333 -14.57 -22.91 10.78
CA LYS A 333 -13.90 -23.74 11.79
C LYS A 333 -14.33 -23.34 13.21
#